data_c9d8d74499161f0567434f6bb6e73307
#
_entry.id   c9d8d74499161f0567434f6bb6e73307
#
_cell.length_a   1.000
_cell.length_b   1.000
_cell.length_c   1.000
_cell.angle_alpha   90.00
_cell.angle_beta   90.00
_cell.angle_gamma   90.00
#
_symmetry.space_group_name_H-M   'P 1'
#
loop_
_entity.id
_entity.type
_entity.pdbx_description
1 polymer ?
#
loop_
_entity_poly.entity_id
_entity_poly.type
_entity_poly.pdbx_seq_one_letter_code
_entity_poly.pdbx_strand_id
1 'polypeptide(L)'
;NTILSRLNVMNRDALDFIRPDSVAKEIASSLRPNRNIEAQTDADGNLITLEYQLSDGQFIAIQHTADGYEAGKAMRELESRPILKSAKINSSLFGAADAANIPEAIAIQIAELFESEIDFNTDLRRGDQFKVIYEGSYYQGELIKTDKILAAEFTNNGKTYRAVGFKDAAGEMQYYTPEGKSLHKSFLRSPLEFTRISSGF
;
A
#
# COMPACT_ATOMS: atom_id res chain seq x y z
N ASN A 1 -4.97 -25.74 4.93
CA ASN A 1 -5.49 -26.07 6.27
C ASN A 1 -4.94 -25.18 7.38
N THR A 2 -3.68 -24.77 7.33
CA THR A 2 -3.04 -24.00 8.42
C THR A 2 -3.63 -22.62 8.64
N ILE A 3 -4.09 -21.94 7.59
CA ILE A 3 -4.64 -20.56 7.72
C ILE A 3 -6.04 -20.61 8.32
N LEU A 4 -6.91 -21.47 7.82
CA LEU A 4 -8.28 -21.61 8.33
C LEU A 4 -8.31 -22.06 9.79
N SER A 5 -7.40 -22.96 10.19
CA SER A 5 -7.28 -23.33 11.61
C SER A 5 -6.77 -22.17 12.49
N ARG A 6 -5.93 -21.27 11.97
CA ARG A 6 -5.53 -20.03 12.69
C ARG A 6 -6.66 -19.03 12.82
N LEU A 7 -7.62 -19.06 11.91
CA LEU A 7 -8.85 -18.26 11.95
C LEU A 7 -9.97 -18.93 12.76
N ASN A 8 -9.64 -20.02 13.48
CA ASN A 8 -10.60 -20.79 14.27
C ASN A 8 -11.75 -21.42 13.46
N VAL A 9 -11.57 -21.61 12.15
CA VAL A 9 -12.52 -22.32 11.30
C VAL A 9 -12.27 -23.81 11.43
N MET A 10 -13.18 -24.50 12.09
CA MET A 10 -13.04 -25.92 12.46
C MET A 10 -13.93 -26.85 11.64
N ASN A 11 -15.01 -26.36 11.03
CA ASN A 11 -15.97 -27.21 10.36
C ASN A 11 -15.46 -27.72 8.99
N ARG A 12 -15.79 -28.99 8.69
CA ARG A 12 -15.39 -29.65 7.45
C ARG A 12 -16.14 -29.12 6.24
N ASP A 13 -17.39 -28.76 6.40
CA ASP A 13 -18.26 -28.31 5.30
C ASP A 13 -17.71 -27.06 4.62
N ALA A 14 -17.19 -26.08 5.41
CA ALA A 14 -16.49 -24.92 4.85
C ALA A 14 -15.23 -25.31 4.06
N LEU A 15 -14.44 -26.27 4.57
CA LEU A 15 -13.23 -26.75 3.90
C LEU A 15 -13.56 -27.49 2.60
N ASP A 16 -14.60 -28.31 2.62
CA ASP A 16 -15.02 -29.10 1.46
C ASP A 16 -15.67 -28.21 0.38
N PHE A 17 -16.29 -27.09 0.77
CA PHE A 17 -16.74 -26.03 -0.14
C PHE A 17 -15.58 -25.25 -0.76
N ILE A 18 -14.65 -24.75 0.06
CA ILE A 18 -13.55 -23.84 -0.39
C ILE A 18 -12.62 -24.52 -1.42
N ARG A 19 -12.39 -25.81 -1.30
CA ARG A 19 -11.46 -26.54 -2.19
C ARG A 19 -11.89 -26.61 -3.64
N PRO A 20 -13.11 -27.01 -3.99
CA PRO A 20 -13.57 -27.14 -5.37
C PRO A 20 -14.10 -25.81 -5.94
N ASP A 21 -14.58 -24.88 -5.11
CA ASP A 21 -15.20 -23.65 -5.58
C ASP A 21 -14.22 -22.76 -6.37
N SER A 22 -14.67 -22.26 -7.50
CA SER A 22 -13.83 -21.53 -8.44
C SER A 22 -13.34 -20.18 -7.90
N VAL A 23 -14.14 -19.51 -7.07
CA VAL A 23 -13.82 -18.21 -6.47
C VAL A 23 -13.07 -18.39 -5.16
N ALA A 24 -13.58 -19.26 -4.27
CA ALA A 24 -12.97 -19.48 -2.95
C ALA A 24 -11.54 -20.03 -3.04
N LYS A 25 -11.24 -20.90 -4.00
CA LYS A 25 -9.87 -21.44 -4.20
C LYS A 25 -8.85 -20.38 -4.59
N GLU A 26 -9.28 -19.23 -5.15
CA GLU A 26 -8.38 -18.13 -5.48
C GLU A 26 -7.70 -17.56 -4.21
N ILE A 27 -8.33 -17.67 -3.04
CA ILE A 27 -7.72 -17.27 -1.78
C ILE A 27 -6.38 -17.96 -1.61
N ALA A 28 -6.32 -19.28 -1.80
CA ALA A 28 -5.10 -20.05 -1.61
C ALA A 28 -3.98 -19.66 -2.58
N SER A 29 -4.31 -19.34 -3.83
CA SER A 29 -3.36 -18.93 -4.87
C SER A 29 -2.94 -17.46 -4.78
N SER A 30 -3.77 -16.63 -4.14
CA SER A 30 -3.59 -15.18 -4.04
C SER A 30 -3.01 -14.70 -2.72
N LEU A 31 -2.72 -15.61 -1.79
CA LEU A 31 -2.16 -15.26 -0.48
C LEU A 31 -0.86 -14.49 -0.64
N ARG A 32 -0.81 -13.32 -0.01
CA ARG A 32 0.35 -12.43 0.02
C ARG A 32 0.59 -11.94 1.44
N PRO A 33 1.83 -11.67 1.84
CA PRO A 33 2.12 -10.94 3.07
C PRO A 33 1.39 -9.60 3.08
N ASN A 34 0.96 -9.16 4.25
CA ASN A 34 0.27 -7.87 4.46
C ASN A 34 -1.09 -7.73 3.75
N ARG A 35 -1.76 -8.86 3.44
CA ARG A 35 -3.16 -8.88 3.01
C ARG A 35 -4.03 -9.41 4.13
N ASN A 36 -5.14 -8.72 4.37
CA ASN A 36 -6.08 -9.10 5.42
C ASN A 36 -6.91 -10.30 5.00
N ILE A 37 -7.07 -11.21 5.94
CA ILE A 37 -8.03 -12.30 5.90
C ILE A 37 -8.75 -12.34 7.23
N GLU A 38 -10.06 -12.22 7.19
CA GLU A 38 -10.92 -12.22 8.37
C GLU A 38 -11.95 -13.34 8.28
N ALA A 39 -12.26 -13.95 9.40
CA ALA A 39 -13.33 -14.92 9.50
C ALA A 39 -14.17 -14.68 10.75
N GLN A 40 -15.47 -14.81 10.61
CA GLN A 40 -16.41 -14.89 11.72
C GLN A 40 -16.88 -16.33 11.85
N THR A 41 -16.80 -16.86 13.04
CA THR A 41 -17.27 -18.20 13.38
C THR A 41 -18.32 -18.13 14.48
N ASP A 42 -19.19 -19.12 14.52
CA ASP A 42 -20.06 -19.33 15.70
C ASP A 42 -19.26 -19.91 16.88
N ALA A 43 -19.97 -20.18 17.99
CA ALA A 43 -19.37 -20.72 19.20
C ALA A 43 -18.79 -22.14 19.01
N ASP A 44 -19.26 -22.87 18.01
CA ASP A 44 -18.82 -24.24 17.68
C ASP A 44 -17.68 -24.27 16.64
N GLY A 45 -17.24 -23.07 16.18
CA GLY A 45 -16.19 -22.94 15.18
C GLY A 45 -16.66 -23.14 13.73
N ASN A 46 -17.99 -23.06 13.48
CA ASN A 46 -18.50 -23.09 12.13
C ASN A 46 -18.32 -21.71 11.49
N LEU A 47 -17.86 -21.71 10.23
CA LEU A 47 -17.67 -20.49 9.47
C LEU A 47 -19.02 -19.82 9.18
N ILE A 48 -19.18 -18.56 9.58
CA ILE A 48 -20.30 -17.70 9.23
C ILE A 48 -19.92 -16.87 8.00
N THR A 49 -18.80 -16.14 8.07
CA THR A 49 -18.26 -15.37 6.96
C THR A 49 -16.75 -15.46 6.91
N LEU A 50 -16.18 -15.33 5.71
CA LEU A 50 -14.75 -15.15 5.50
C LEU A 50 -14.56 -14.10 4.42
N GLU A 51 -13.74 -13.10 4.68
CA GLU A 51 -13.32 -12.11 3.69
C GLU A 51 -11.80 -12.14 3.50
N TYR A 52 -11.36 -12.13 2.26
CA TYR A 52 -9.96 -12.02 1.88
C TYR A 52 -9.75 -10.88 0.88
N GLN A 53 -8.84 -9.98 1.19
CA GLN A 53 -8.47 -8.86 0.34
C GLN A 53 -7.65 -9.34 -0.86
N LEU A 54 -8.18 -9.22 -2.06
CA LEU A 54 -7.46 -9.51 -3.32
C LEU A 54 -6.58 -8.36 -3.77
N SER A 55 -7.18 -7.18 -3.92
CA SER A 55 -6.54 -5.97 -4.42
C SER A 55 -7.31 -4.74 -3.95
N ASP A 56 -7.08 -3.62 -4.57
CA ASP A 56 -7.63 -2.31 -4.21
C ASP A 56 -9.16 -2.28 -4.14
N GLY A 57 -9.70 -2.51 -2.97
CA GLY A 57 -11.14 -2.56 -2.71
C GLY A 57 -11.85 -3.84 -3.20
N GLN A 58 -11.14 -4.77 -3.85
CA GLN A 58 -11.71 -6.05 -4.24
C GLN A 58 -11.44 -7.13 -3.19
N PHE A 59 -12.49 -7.85 -2.79
CA PHE A 59 -12.45 -8.92 -1.80
C PHE A 59 -13.08 -10.18 -2.36
N ILE A 60 -12.62 -11.35 -1.90
CA ILE A 60 -13.38 -12.58 -1.95
C ILE A 60 -14.13 -12.67 -0.64
N ALA A 61 -15.45 -12.80 -0.72
CA ALA A 61 -16.31 -13.04 0.41
C ALA A 61 -16.90 -14.46 0.31
N ILE A 62 -16.83 -15.22 1.41
CA ILE A 62 -17.50 -16.49 1.58
C ILE A 62 -18.49 -16.31 2.71
N GLN A 63 -19.72 -16.75 2.54
CA GLN A 63 -20.75 -16.66 3.58
C GLN A 63 -21.57 -17.95 3.64
N HIS A 64 -21.98 -18.29 4.85
CA HIS A 64 -22.91 -19.37 5.10
C HIS A 64 -24.34 -18.87 4.88
N THR A 65 -25.09 -19.55 4.02
CA THR A 65 -26.49 -19.25 3.70
C THR A 65 -27.39 -20.42 4.11
N ALA A 66 -28.70 -20.30 3.91
CA ALA A 66 -29.64 -21.38 4.18
C ALA A 66 -29.38 -22.63 3.30
N ASP A 67 -28.80 -22.43 2.12
CA ASP A 67 -28.53 -23.48 1.14
C ASP A 67 -27.07 -24.01 1.21
N GLY A 68 -26.26 -23.55 2.17
CA GLY A 68 -24.86 -23.91 2.33
C GLY A 68 -23.93 -22.71 2.20
N TYR A 69 -22.71 -22.93 1.67
CA TYR A 69 -21.75 -21.87 1.48
C TYR A 69 -21.83 -21.27 0.07
N GLU A 70 -21.65 -19.95 0.00
CA GLU A 70 -21.51 -19.21 -1.26
C GLU A 70 -20.22 -18.41 -1.24
N ALA A 71 -19.54 -18.30 -2.41
CA ALA A 71 -18.38 -17.45 -2.58
C ALA A 71 -18.58 -16.48 -3.74
N GLY A 72 -18.13 -15.24 -3.54
CA GLY A 72 -18.21 -14.20 -4.55
C GLY A 72 -17.10 -13.17 -4.42
N LYS A 73 -16.86 -12.42 -5.51
CA LYS A 73 -16.01 -11.23 -5.47
C LYS A 73 -16.89 -10.02 -5.19
N ALA A 74 -16.49 -9.25 -4.20
CA ALA A 74 -17.19 -8.04 -3.79
C ALA A 74 -16.25 -6.83 -3.90
N MET A 75 -16.79 -5.70 -4.37
CA MET A 75 -16.13 -4.40 -4.23
C MET A 75 -16.59 -3.76 -2.93
N ARG A 76 -15.64 -3.25 -2.16
CA ARG A 76 -15.89 -2.49 -0.94
C ARG A 76 -15.50 -1.04 -1.16
N GLU A 77 -16.32 -0.14 -0.68
CA GLU A 77 -15.97 1.27 -0.66
C GLU A 77 -14.86 1.52 0.36
N LEU A 78 -13.78 2.13 -0.10
CA LEU A 78 -12.64 2.47 0.75
C LEU A 78 -12.75 3.92 1.19
N GLU A 79 -12.52 4.17 2.46
CA GLU A 79 -12.47 5.51 3.01
C GLU A 79 -11.07 6.11 2.79
N SER A 80 -10.99 7.22 2.05
CA SER A 80 -9.73 7.93 1.84
C SER A 80 -9.42 8.87 2.99
N ARG A 81 -8.20 8.79 3.53
CA ARG A 81 -7.70 9.67 4.60
C ARG A 81 -6.26 10.10 4.33
N PRO A 82 -5.91 11.38 4.58
CA PRO A 82 -4.51 11.80 4.50
C PRO A 82 -3.71 11.25 5.69
N ILE A 83 -2.49 10.79 5.39
CA ILE A 83 -1.52 10.31 6.36
C ILE A 83 -0.31 11.24 6.33
N LEU A 84 0.01 11.87 7.46
CA LEU A 84 1.21 12.67 7.64
C LEU A 84 2.30 11.83 8.28
N LYS A 85 3.48 11.80 7.67
CA LYS A 85 4.69 11.16 8.19
C LYS A 85 5.89 12.08 8.03
N SER A 86 6.90 11.86 8.87
CA SER A 86 8.19 12.52 8.76
C SER A 86 9.32 11.57 9.11
N ALA A 87 10.48 11.76 8.50
CA ALA A 87 11.66 10.98 8.82
C ALA A 87 12.93 11.82 8.67
N LYS A 88 13.97 11.38 9.39
CA LYS A 88 15.31 11.95 9.35
C LYS A 88 16.27 10.97 8.72
N ILE A 89 17.08 11.45 7.78
CA ILE A 89 18.06 10.64 7.08
C ILE A 89 19.23 10.32 8.02
N ASN A 90 19.50 9.03 8.18
CA ASN A 90 20.69 8.53 8.85
C ASN A 90 21.72 7.98 7.83
N SER A 91 21.25 7.30 6.80
CA SER A 91 22.07 6.70 5.74
C SER A 91 21.45 6.83 4.35
N SER A 92 20.17 6.51 4.19
CA SER A 92 19.48 6.53 2.93
C SER A 92 18.02 6.97 3.09
N LEU A 93 17.37 7.36 1.99
CA LEU A 93 15.94 7.67 1.94
C LEU A 93 15.09 6.46 2.35
N PHE A 94 15.36 5.30 1.75
CA PHE A 94 14.59 4.08 2.01
C PHE A 94 14.75 3.59 3.45
N GLY A 95 15.97 3.64 3.99
CA GLY A 95 16.21 3.29 5.40
C GLY A 95 15.51 4.25 6.38
N ALA A 96 15.42 5.53 6.06
CA ALA A 96 14.67 6.50 6.85
C ALA A 96 13.15 6.28 6.75
N ALA A 97 12.65 5.97 5.56
CA ALA A 97 11.24 5.65 5.32
C ALA A 97 10.82 4.39 6.09
N ASP A 98 11.60 3.32 6.01
CA ASP A 98 11.36 2.07 6.73
C ASP A 98 11.30 2.29 8.25
N ALA A 99 12.30 2.99 8.81
CA ALA A 99 12.33 3.32 10.23
C ALA A 99 11.14 4.16 10.72
N ALA A 100 10.50 4.92 9.81
CA ALA A 100 9.31 5.73 10.09
C ALA A 100 7.98 5.02 9.74
N ASN A 101 8.03 3.75 9.35
CA ASN A 101 6.89 3.00 8.82
C ASN A 101 6.19 3.77 7.68
N ILE A 102 6.99 4.26 6.73
CA ILE A 102 6.53 4.85 5.47
C ILE A 102 6.67 3.77 4.39
N PRO A 103 5.61 3.43 3.65
CA PRO A 103 5.66 2.43 2.60
C PRO A 103 6.71 2.74 1.53
N GLU A 104 7.38 1.71 1.02
CA GLU A 104 8.42 1.84 -0.02
C GLU A 104 7.90 2.58 -1.26
N ALA A 105 6.64 2.33 -1.66
CA ALA A 105 6.01 3.02 -2.77
C ALA A 105 5.93 4.55 -2.57
N ILE A 106 5.79 5.02 -1.34
CA ILE A 106 5.81 6.45 -1.01
C ILE A 106 7.24 6.98 -1.04
N ALA A 107 8.23 6.21 -0.56
CA ALA A 107 9.64 6.59 -0.65
C ALA A 107 10.11 6.73 -2.11
N ILE A 108 9.66 5.84 -3.00
CA ILE A 108 9.89 5.95 -4.45
C ILE A 108 9.30 7.26 -4.99
N GLN A 109 8.05 7.57 -4.67
CA GLN A 109 7.42 8.82 -5.11
C GLN A 109 8.16 10.07 -4.59
N ILE A 110 8.69 10.05 -3.35
CA ILE A 110 9.52 11.15 -2.83
C ILE A 110 10.80 11.30 -3.67
N ALA A 111 11.47 10.19 -3.99
CA ALA A 111 12.66 10.23 -4.83
C ALA A 111 12.35 10.83 -6.21
N GLU A 112 11.29 10.37 -6.86
CA GLU A 112 10.84 10.86 -8.16
C GLU A 112 10.47 12.36 -8.15
N LEU A 113 9.82 12.83 -7.08
CA LEU A 113 9.41 14.23 -6.95
C LEU A 113 10.61 15.19 -6.90
N PHE A 114 11.68 14.80 -6.24
CA PHE A 114 12.82 15.68 -5.96
C PHE A 114 14.10 15.34 -6.71
N GLU A 115 14.11 14.32 -7.59
CA GLU A 115 15.32 13.87 -8.30
C GLU A 115 15.94 14.93 -9.23
N SER A 116 15.18 15.94 -9.65
CA SER A 116 15.72 17.08 -10.41
C SER A 116 16.58 18.02 -9.56
N GLU A 117 16.37 17.99 -8.25
CA GLU A 117 16.98 18.90 -7.27
C GLU A 117 17.98 18.19 -6.34
N ILE A 118 17.80 16.87 -6.14
CA ILE A 118 18.58 16.05 -5.20
C ILE A 118 18.97 14.74 -5.86
N ASP A 119 20.24 14.46 -5.94
CA ASP A 119 20.72 13.10 -6.25
C ASP A 119 20.72 12.27 -4.96
N PHE A 120 19.71 11.40 -4.84
CA PHE A 120 19.51 10.57 -3.63
C PHE A 120 20.63 9.54 -3.38
N ASN A 121 21.53 9.33 -4.35
CA ASN A 121 22.68 8.45 -4.16
C ASN A 121 23.90 9.21 -3.60
N THR A 122 24.07 10.48 -3.95
CA THR A 122 25.30 11.24 -3.67
C THR A 122 25.10 12.43 -2.75
N ASP A 123 23.92 13.07 -2.75
CA ASP A 123 23.70 14.36 -2.08
C ASP A 123 23.15 14.23 -0.66
N LEU A 124 22.62 13.07 -0.30
CA LEU A 124 22.05 12.87 1.05
C LEU A 124 23.12 13.01 2.14
N ARG A 125 22.75 13.69 3.19
CA ARG A 125 23.58 13.86 4.39
C ARG A 125 22.82 13.40 5.62
N ARG A 126 23.57 12.87 6.56
CA ARG A 126 23.03 12.55 7.90
C ARG A 126 22.47 13.83 8.52
N GLY A 127 21.19 13.78 8.88
CA GLY A 127 20.48 14.93 9.44
C GLY A 127 19.53 15.61 8.49
N ASP A 128 19.61 15.33 7.18
CA ASP A 128 18.54 15.70 6.26
C ASP A 128 17.21 15.10 6.71
N GLN A 129 16.12 15.71 6.30
CA GLN A 129 14.80 15.26 6.75
C GLN A 129 13.73 15.51 5.70
N PHE A 130 12.67 14.74 5.79
CA PHE A 130 11.50 14.97 4.95
C PHE A 130 10.20 14.81 5.75
N LYS A 131 9.17 15.46 5.22
CA LYS A 131 7.77 15.31 5.63
C LYS A 131 6.96 15.01 4.40
N VAL A 132 6.00 14.13 4.55
CA VAL A 132 5.13 13.72 3.44
C VAL A 132 3.71 13.55 3.93
N ILE A 133 2.76 14.06 3.13
CA ILE A 133 1.34 13.77 3.26
C ILE A 133 0.97 12.94 2.05
N TYR A 134 0.41 11.77 2.26
CA TYR A 134 -0.06 10.88 1.21
C TYR A 134 -1.44 10.33 1.52
N GLU A 135 -2.14 9.87 0.52
CA GLU A 135 -3.48 9.32 0.65
C GLU A 135 -3.41 7.85 1.08
N GLY A 136 -4.13 7.49 2.12
CA GLY A 136 -4.35 6.12 2.55
C GLY A 136 -5.82 5.74 2.39
N SER A 137 -6.07 4.57 1.81
CA SER A 137 -7.41 4.01 1.65
C SER A 137 -7.68 2.96 2.71
N TYR A 138 -8.76 3.12 3.45
CA TYR A 138 -9.12 2.31 4.61
C TYR A 138 -10.41 1.53 4.38
N TYR A 139 -10.47 0.33 4.92
CA TYR A 139 -11.68 -0.47 5.06
C TYR A 139 -11.79 -0.95 6.50
N GLN A 140 -12.93 -0.73 7.14
CA GLN A 140 -13.19 -1.07 8.55
C GLN A 140 -12.11 -0.58 9.54
N GLY A 141 -11.50 0.57 9.23
CA GLY A 141 -10.44 1.16 10.06
C GLY A 141 -9.03 0.66 9.76
N GLU A 142 -8.87 -0.33 8.89
CA GLU A 142 -7.58 -0.86 8.48
C GLU A 142 -7.08 -0.23 7.18
N LEU A 143 -5.77 0.05 7.11
CA LEU A 143 -5.13 0.60 5.93
C LEU A 143 -4.99 -0.50 4.86
N ILE A 144 -5.72 -0.36 3.77
CA ILE A 144 -5.74 -1.32 2.66
C ILE A 144 -4.64 -1.04 1.64
N LYS A 145 -4.45 0.25 1.31
CA LYS A 145 -3.42 0.70 0.37
C LYS A 145 -3.01 2.13 0.64
N THR A 146 -1.87 2.50 0.07
CA THR A 146 -1.43 3.90 -0.01
C THR A 146 -1.37 4.34 -1.45
N ASP A 147 -1.82 5.56 -1.69
CA ASP A 147 -1.93 6.11 -3.04
C ASP A 147 -0.87 7.20 -3.29
N LYS A 148 -1.28 8.32 -3.84
CA LYS A 148 -0.39 9.40 -4.26
C LYS A 148 -0.02 10.31 -3.11
N ILE A 149 1.14 10.91 -3.22
CA ILE A 149 1.56 12.02 -2.35
C ILE A 149 0.65 13.21 -2.62
N LEU A 150 0.14 13.81 -1.54
CA LEU A 150 -0.63 15.06 -1.59
C LEU A 150 0.27 16.27 -1.43
N ALA A 151 1.28 16.18 -0.57
CA ALA A 151 2.31 17.19 -0.41
C ALA A 151 3.58 16.57 0.17
N ALA A 152 4.73 17.12 -0.17
CA ALA A 152 6.00 16.72 0.41
C ALA A 152 6.93 17.91 0.62
N GLU A 153 7.74 17.83 1.65
CA GLU A 153 8.84 18.73 1.94
C GLU A 153 10.10 17.91 2.19
N PHE A 154 11.20 18.26 1.54
CA PHE A 154 12.50 17.65 1.75
C PHE A 154 13.55 18.71 2.04
N THR A 155 14.25 18.59 3.16
CA THR A 155 15.36 19.45 3.52
C THR A 155 16.65 18.67 3.33
N ASN A 156 17.46 19.10 2.36
CA ASN A 156 18.76 18.53 2.05
C ASN A 156 19.83 19.63 2.19
N ASN A 157 20.85 19.35 2.99
CA ASN A 157 21.96 20.27 3.24
C ASN A 157 21.50 21.72 3.56
N GLY A 158 20.45 21.86 4.38
CA GLY A 158 19.89 23.14 4.81
C GLY A 158 18.96 23.82 3.79
N LYS A 159 18.84 23.31 2.56
CA LYS A 159 17.91 23.82 1.54
C LYS A 159 16.62 22.99 1.56
N THR A 160 15.49 23.67 1.55
CA THR A 160 14.17 23.02 1.61
C THR A 160 13.47 23.11 0.26
N TYR A 161 13.05 21.95 -0.22
CA TYR A 161 12.26 21.75 -1.44
C TYR A 161 10.86 21.35 -1.07
N ARG A 162 9.86 21.83 -1.82
CA ARG A 162 8.46 21.53 -1.56
C ARG A 162 7.72 21.16 -2.82
N ALA A 163 6.81 20.20 -2.67
CA ALA A 163 5.92 19.74 -3.72
C ALA A 163 4.49 19.70 -3.19
N VAL A 164 3.55 20.16 -4.00
CA VAL A 164 2.10 20.09 -3.73
C VAL A 164 1.43 19.44 -4.91
N GLY A 165 0.62 18.41 -4.64
CA GLY A 165 -0.11 17.66 -5.64
C GLY A 165 -1.48 18.26 -5.93
N PHE A 166 -1.86 18.31 -7.21
CA PHE A 166 -3.18 18.67 -7.68
C PHE A 166 -3.66 17.65 -8.71
N LYS A 167 -4.92 17.25 -8.64
CA LYS A 167 -5.52 16.40 -9.68
C LYS A 167 -5.88 17.28 -10.87
N ASP A 168 -5.41 16.89 -12.05
CA ASP A 168 -5.81 17.53 -13.30
C ASP A 168 -7.23 17.13 -13.74
N ALA A 169 -7.68 17.63 -14.89
CA ALA A 169 -9.01 17.36 -15.42
C ALA A 169 -9.23 15.86 -15.80
N ALA A 170 -8.16 15.12 -16.00
CA ALA A 170 -8.19 13.67 -16.23
C ALA A 170 -8.15 12.86 -14.92
N GLY A 171 -7.99 13.54 -13.76
CA GLY A 171 -7.87 12.91 -12.45
C GLY A 171 -6.44 12.46 -12.10
N GLU A 172 -5.45 12.78 -12.96
CA GLU A 172 -4.05 12.45 -12.73
C GLU A 172 -3.39 13.45 -11.78
N MET A 173 -2.55 12.95 -10.88
CA MET A 173 -1.84 13.78 -9.92
C MET A 173 -0.67 14.51 -10.59
N GLN A 174 -0.71 15.83 -10.57
CA GLN A 174 0.36 16.72 -11.03
C GLN A 174 0.97 17.44 -9.84
N TYR A 175 2.28 17.71 -9.90
CA TYR A 175 2.99 18.31 -8.78
C TYR A 175 3.61 19.65 -9.15
N TYR A 176 3.55 20.58 -8.21
CA TYR A 176 4.02 21.96 -8.38
C TYR A 176 4.79 22.42 -7.14
N THR A 177 5.74 23.34 -7.33
CA THR A 177 6.30 24.07 -6.19
C THR A 177 5.24 25.04 -5.62
N PRO A 178 5.43 25.57 -4.39
CA PRO A 178 4.51 26.58 -3.83
C PRO A 178 4.34 27.83 -4.72
N GLU A 179 5.34 28.14 -5.54
CA GLU A 179 5.33 29.26 -6.50
C GLU A 179 4.60 28.91 -7.82
N GLY A 180 4.06 27.68 -7.94
CA GLY A 180 3.32 27.23 -9.12
C GLY A 180 4.18 26.70 -10.27
N LYS A 181 5.48 26.51 -10.07
CA LYS A 181 6.35 25.87 -11.06
C LYS A 181 6.06 24.38 -11.09
N SER A 182 5.75 23.82 -12.26
CA SER A 182 5.55 22.39 -12.44
C SER A 182 6.81 21.60 -12.13
N LEU A 183 6.65 20.54 -11.36
CA LEU A 183 7.67 19.51 -11.09
C LEU A 183 7.54 18.34 -12.07
N HIS A 184 6.63 18.46 -13.05
CA HIS A 184 6.46 17.48 -14.12
C HIS A 184 7.73 17.43 -14.98
N LYS A 185 8.33 16.25 -15.12
CA LYS A 185 9.43 16.04 -16.02
C LYS A 185 8.98 16.17 -17.46
N SER A 186 9.61 17.07 -18.21
CA SER A 186 9.71 16.89 -19.64
C SER A 186 10.46 15.57 -19.88
N PHE A 187 9.82 14.58 -20.47
CA PHE A 187 10.38 13.29 -20.82
C PHE A 187 11.61 13.46 -21.72
N LEU A 188 12.78 13.60 -21.15
CA LEU A 188 14.06 13.66 -21.88
C LEU A 188 15.24 12.99 -21.15
N ARG A 189 15.00 12.07 -20.21
CA ARG A 189 16.06 11.18 -19.75
C ARG A 189 15.51 9.78 -19.50
N SER A 190 16.29 8.79 -19.98
CA SER A 190 16.02 7.35 -19.88
C SER A 190 15.58 6.92 -18.49
N PRO A 191 14.67 5.93 -18.40
CA PRO A 191 14.33 5.34 -17.12
C PRO A 191 15.60 4.79 -16.48
N LEU A 192 15.92 5.27 -15.29
CA LEU A 192 16.93 4.63 -14.45
C LEU A 192 16.39 3.26 -14.05
N GLU A 193 16.97 2.21 -14.61
CA GLU A 193 16.83 0.87 -14.09
C GLU A 193 17.46 0.85 -12.69
N PHE A 194 16.61 0.87 -11.66
CA PHE A 194 17.07 0.55 -10.33
C PHE A 194 17.43 -0.93 -10.28
N THR A 195 18.68 -1.22 -10.54
CA THR A 195 19.22 -2.56 -10.34
C THR A 195 19.21 -2.82 -8.83
N ARG A 196 18.31 -3.69 -8.42
CA ARG A 196 18.28 -4.23 -7.07
C ARG A 196 19.57 -4.99 -6.83
N ILE A 197 20.54 -4.38 -6.17
CA ILE A 197 21.71 -5.10 -5.68
C ILE A 197 21.25 -5.91 -4.47
N SER A 198 20.88 -7.17 -4.72
CA SER A 198 20.78 -8.17 -3.68
C SER A 198 22.21 -8.60 -3.35
N SER A 199 22.82 -8.01 -2.33
CA SER A 199 24.05 -8.56 -1.77
C SER A 199 23.69 -9.88 -1.07
N GLY A 200 24.02 -10.99 -1.71
CA GLY A 200 24.18 -12.24 -1.03
C GLY A 200 25.51 -12.24 -0.26
N PHE A 201 25.41 -12.47 1.03
CA PHE A 201 26.36 -13.20 1.87
C PHE A 201 25.60 -13.64 3.11
#